data_1a62d0671ded6028e5824ed6eaccb25b
#
_entry.id   1a62d0671ded6028e5824ed6eaccb25b
#
_cell.length_a   1.000
_cell.length_b   1.000
_cell.length_c   1.000
_cell.angle_alpha   90.00
_cell.angle_beta   90.00
_cell.angle_gamma   90.00
#
_symmetry.space_group_name_H-M   'P 1'
#
loop_
_entity.id
_entity.type
_entity.pdbx_description
1 polymer ?
#
loop_
_entity_poly.entity_id
_entity_poly.type
_entity_poly.pdbx_seq_one_letter_code
_entity_poly.pdbx_strand_id
1 'polypeptide(L)'
;MPYAIVLSFDDESSLPIYQIFNKYEDKKIGSMFYDPKMKPHITLNTYEKINTESAKERLTLFSIENKSFKIQISSIGYFPVEKSVIFLNPKASNELLVIQQKVSSLFKDFEAGTSPLTWIPHCTLGMYIQKEDITQAIDIIKEEIVITEEKPFYIQTTSISFVKFERDPLKIDWWLDYQFKG
;
A
#
# COMPACT_ATOMS: atom_id res chain seq x y z
N MET A 1 -15.83 -4.81 10.25
CA MET A 1 -15.02 -4.60 9.03
C MET A 1 -14.22 -3.33 9.23
N PRO A 2 -12.91 -3.41 9.29
CA PRO A 2 -12.03 -2.26 9.41
C PRO A 2 -11.93 -1.45 8.11
N TYR A 3 -11.31 -0.30 8.23
CA TYR A 3 -11.08 0.65 7.14
C TYR A 3 -9.60 0.97 7.02
N ALA A 4 -9.13 1.28 5.83
CA ALA A 4 -7.80 1.81 5.59
C ALA A 4 -7.86 3.09 4.75
N ILE A 5 -6.92 4.00 5.01
CA ILE A 5 -6.61 5.12 4.14
C ILE A 5 -5.24 4.83 3.54
N VAL A 6 -5.19 4.81 2.20
CA VAL A 6 -4.02 4.36 1.46
C VAL A 6 -3.66 5.36 0.36
N LEU A 7 -2.40 5.36 -0.08
CA LEU A 7 -1.96 5.98 -1.33
C LEU A 7 -2.06 4.96 -2.45
N SER A 8 -2.76 5.30 -3.52
CA SER A 8 -2.84 4.53 -4.76
C SER A 8 -1.95 5.14 -5.84
N PHE A 9 -1.60 4.34 -6.84
CA PHE A 9 -0.59 4.64 -7.84
C PHE A 9 -1.19 4.67 -9.24
N ASP A 10 -0.43 5.20 -10.19
CA ASP A 10 -0.81 5.14 -11.60
C ASP A 10 -0.66 3.72 -12.17
N ASP A 11 -1.25 3.50 -13.34
CA ASP A 11 -1.24 2.20 -13.99
C ASP A 11 0.16 1.81 -14.45
N GLU A 12 0.98 2.78 -14.88
CA GLU A 12 2.34 2.53 -15.39
C GLU A 12 3.25 1.99 -14.29
N SER A 13 3.32 2.67 -13.14
CA SER A 13 4.12 2.20 -12.00
C SER A 13 3.53 0.98 -11.28
N SER A 14 2.22 0.74 -11.43
CA SER A 14 1.54 -0.43 -10.86
C SER A 14 1.73 -1.69 -11.70
N LEU A 15 1.99 -1.58 -13.01
CA LEU A 15 2.07 -2.72 -13.93
C LEU A 15 3.04 -3.81 -13.47
N PRO A 16 4.32 -3.53 -13.14
CA PRO A 16 5.23 -4.58 -12.69
C PRO A 16 4.79 -5.21 -11.35
N ILE A 17 4.08 -4.47 -10.50
CA ILE A 17 3.54 -5.00 -9.24
C ILE A 17 2.41 -5.99 -9.53
N TYR A 18 1.50 -5.68 -10.46
CA TYR A 18 0.46 -6.62 -10.90
C TYR A 18 1.05 -7.87 -11.54
N GLN A 19 2.15 -7.75 -12.30
CA GLN A 19 2.86 -8.91 -12.85
C GLN A 19 3.40 -9.83 -11.75
N ILE A 20 3.93 -9.26 -10.66
CA ILE A 20 4.34 -10.02 -9.48
C ILE A 20 3.14 -10.73 -8.84
N PHE A 21 1.99 -10.04 -8.68
CA PHE A 21 0.77 -10.63 -8.12
C PHE A 21 0.32 -11.85 -8.93
N ASN A 22 0.25 -11.71 -10.26
CA ASN A 22 -0.14 -12.79 -11.16
C ASN A 22 0.83 -13.98 -11.06
N LYS A 23 2.15 -13.73 -11.04
CA LYS A 23 3.16 -14.78 -10.87
C LYS A 23 3.07 -15.49 -9.51
N TYR A 24 2.74 -14.76 -8.44
CA TYR A 24 2.53 -15.34 -7.12
C TYR A 24 1.28 -16.22 -7.10
N GLU A 25 0.20 -15.78 -7.73
CA GLU A 25 -1.03 -16.56 -7.85
C GLU A 25 -0.79 -17.86 -8.65
N ASP A 26 -0.18 -17.77 -9.83
CA ASP A 26 0.15 -18.91 -10.69
C ASP A 26 1.00 -19.95 -9.96
N LYS A 27 1.96 -19.50 -9.15
CA LYS A 27 2.88 -20.35 -8.39
C LYS A 27 2.37 -20.71 -7.00
N LYS A 28 1.20 -20.22 -6.59
CA LYS A 28 0.59 -20.40 -5.27
C LYS A 28 1.49 -19.90 -4.12
N ILE A 29 2.23 -18.83 -4.35
CA ILE A 29 3.08 -18.16 -3.35
C ILE A 29 2.25 -17.16 -2.57
N GLY A 30 2.07 -17.39 -1.26
CA GLY A 30 1.23 -16.53 -0.43
C GLY A 30 -0.26 -16.62 -0.73
N SER A 31 -1.08 -15.68 -0.22
CA SER A 31 -2.54 -15.74 -0.37
C SER A 31 -3.27 -14.39 -0.45
N MET A 32 -2.56 -13.26 -0.49
CA MET A 32 -3.19 -11.95 -0.34
C MET A 32 -3.93 -11.44 -1.59
N PHE A 33 -3.59 -11.90 -2.79
CA PHE A 33 -3.94 -11.22 -4.03
C PHE A 33 -5.06 -11.87 -4.84
N TYR A 34 -5.83 -12.74 -4.19
CA TYR A 34 -7.00 -13.36 -4.84
C TYR A 34 -8.23 -12.43 -4.92
N ASP A 35 -8.17 -11.24 -4.30
CA ASP A 35 -9.26 -10.26 -4.44
C ASP A 35 -8.99 -9.34 -5.64
N PRO A 36 -9.82 -9.40 -6.72
CA PRO A 36 -9.61 -8.59 -7.92
C PRO A 36 -9.74 -7.08 -7.69
N LYS A 37 -10.26 -6.66 -6.53
CA LYS A 37 -10.34 -5.25 -6.14
C LYS A 37 -9.06 -4.75 -5.48
N MET A 38 -8.12 -5.63 -5.13
CA MET A 38 -6.86 -5.23 -4.51
C MET A 38 -5.99 -4.48 -5.50
N LYS A 39 -5.56 -3.29 -5.12
CA LYS A 39 -4.63 -2.46 -5.90
C LYS A 39 -3.29 -2.33 -5.16
N PRO A 40 -2.17 -2.15 -5.88
CA PRO A 40 -0.92 -1.73 -5.27
C PRO A 40 -1.10 -0.42 -4.50
N HIS A 41 -0.61 -0.38 -3.26
CA HIS A 41 -0.82 0.78 -2.38
C HIS A 41 0.20 0.87 -1.25
N ILE A 42 0.25 2.05 -0.61
CA ILE A 42 0.91 2.23 0.69
C ILE A 42 -0.17 2.60 1.71
N THR A 43 -0.34 1.80 2.75
CA THR A 43 -1.26 2.12 3.84
C THR A 43 -0.72 3.27 4.68
N LEU A 44 -1.49 4.34 4.81
CA LEU A 44 -1.18 5.49 5.65
C LEU A 44 -1.70 5.30 7.08
N ASN A 45 -2.92 4.76 7.21
CA ASN A 45 -3.51 4.41 8.49
C ASN A 45 -4.66 3.41 8.35
N THR A 46 -5.01 2.73 9.45
CA THR A 46 -6.15 1.83 9.55
C THR A 46 -7.05 2.24 10.71
N TYR A 47 -8.33 1.92 10.63
CA TYR A 47 -9.34 2.25 11.64
C TYR A 47 -10.31 1.09 11.81
N GLU A 48 -10.61 0.69 13.05
CA GLU A 48 -11.63 -0.32 13.32
C GLU A 48 -13.04 0.24 13.13
N LYS A 49 -13.21 1.52 13.48
CA LYS A 49 -14.47 2.26 13.34
C LYS A 49 -14.17 3.67 12.84
N ILE A 50 -14.93 4.13 11.88
CA ILE A 50 -14.87 5.49 11.35
C ILE A 50 -16.25 5.91 10.85
N ASN A 51 -16.59 7.19 10.98
CA ASN A 51 -17.77 7.71 10.31
C ASN A 51 -17.48 7.84 8.81
N THR A 52 -18.11 6.99 8.01
CA THR A 52 -17.79 6.86 6.57
C THR A 52 -18.15 8.12 5.78
N GLU A 53 -19.24 8.80 6.09
CA GLU A 53 -19.64 10.04 5.38
C GLU A 53 -18.66 11.17 5.69
N SER A 54 -18.35 11.39 6.97
CA SER A 54 -17.33 12.37 7.37
C SER A 54 -15.94 12.05 6.75
N ALA A 55 -15.58 10.77 6.66
CA ALA A 55 -14.32 10.37 6.05
C ALA A 55 -14.28 10.69 4.54
N LYS A 56 -15.36 10.43 3.81
CA LYS A 56 -15.48 10.75 2.38
C LYS A 56 -15.36 12.27 2.13
N GLU A 57 -16.05 13.08 2.92
CA GLU A 57 -15.98 14.54 2.82
C GLU A 57 -14.54 15.05 3.06
N ARG A 58 -13.90 14.58 4.14
CA ARG A 58 -12.52 14.97 4.49
C ARG A 58 -11.53 14.55 3.39
N LEU A 59 -11.65 13.35 2.83
CA LEU A 59 -10.77 12.88 1.77
C LEU A 59 -11.00 13.59 0.44
N THR A 60 -12.24 14.00 0.15
CA THR A 60 -12.51 14.84 -1.02
C THR A 60 -11.77 16.18 -0.92
N LEU A 61 -11.84 16.87 0.21
CA LEU A 61 -11.13 18.13 0.43
C LEU A 61 -9.61 17.90 0.42
N PHE A 62 -9.16 16.85 1.11
CA PHE A 62 -7.75 16.50 1.18
C PHE A 62 -7.14 16.28 -0.22
N SER A 63 -7.82 15.58 -1.11
CA SER A 63 -7.31 15.30 -2.46
C SER A 63 -7.18 16.56 -3.31
N ILE A 64 -8.07 17.53 -3.12
CA ILE A 64 -8.01 18.83 -3.81
C ILE A 64 -6.84 19.69 -3.33
N GLU A 65 -6.45 19.57 -2.06
CA GLU A 65 -5.39 20.37 -1.44
C GLU A 65 -3.99 19.77 -1.62
N ASN A 66 -3.89 18.54 -2.05
CA ASN A 66 -2.62 17.85 -2.20
C ASN A 66 -2.38 17.46 -3.67
N LYS A 67 -1.10 17.25 -4.00
CA LYS A 67 -0.65 16.90 -5.35
C LYS A 67 -0.09 15.50 -5.39
N SER A 68 -0.13 14.91 -6.55
CA SER A 68 0.59 13.67 -6.85
C SER A 68 2.12 13.88 -6.74
N PHE A 69 2.82 12.84 -6.29
CA PHE A 69 4.28 12.86 -6.13
C PHE A 69 4.88 11.49 -6.40
N LYS A 70 6.17 11.47 -6.69
CA LYS A 70 6.91 10.22 -6.93
C LYS A 70 7.51 9.69 -5.63
N ILE A 71 7.43 8.39 -5.46
CA ILE A 71 8.03 7.65 -4.35
C ILE A 71 9.14 6.78 -4.91
N GLN A 72 10.38 6.99 -4.46
CA GLN A 72 11.49 6.11 -4.78
C GLN A 72 11.42 4.85 -3.93
N ILE A 73 11.54 3.69 -4.55
CA ILE A 73 11.69 2.43 -3.85
C ILE A 73 13.17 2.17 -3.59
N SER A 74 13.53 1.90 -2.34
CA SER A 74 14.92 1.71 -1.90
C SER A 74 15.35 0.25 -1.88
N SER A 75 14.43 -0.67 -1.58
CA SER A 75 14.75 -2.08 -1.43
C SER A 75 13.50 -2.96 -1.41
N ILE A 76 13.72 -4.26 -1.43
CA ILE A 76 12.72 -5.27 -1.08
C ILE A 76 12.91 -5.58 0.40
N GLY A 77 11.82 -5.59 1.16
CA GLY A 77 11.81 -5.93 2.57
C GLY A 77 10.88 -7.11 2.87
N TYR A 78 11.02 -7.69 4.05
CA TYR A 78 10.05 -8.64 4.57
C TYR A 78 9.90 -8.52 6.07
N PHE A 79 8.69 -8.80 6.58
CA PHE A 79 8.45 -8.95 8.01
C PHE A 79 8.60 -10.42 8.37
N PRO A 80 9.53 -10.79 9.25
CA PRO A 80 9.80 -12.16 9.65
C PRO A 80 8.79 -12.63 10.72
N VAL A 81 7.52 -12.73 10.33
CA VAL A 81 6.44 -13.30 11.13
C VAL A 81 6.19 -14.75 10.69
N GLU A 82 5.42 -15.52 11.46
CA GLU A 82 5.11 -16.93 11.14
C GLU A 82 4.62 -17.11 9.69
N LYS A 83 3.86 -16.14 9.20
CA LYS A 83 3.43 -16.03 7.79
C LYS A 83 4.00 -14.75 7.22
N SER A 84 5.15 -14.85 6.57
CA SER A 84 5.91 -13.69 6.11
C SER A 84 5.14 -12.78 5.15
N VAL A 85 5.42 -11.48 5.27
CA VAL A 85 4.92 -10.44 4.35
C VAL A 85 6.11 -9.88 3.60
N ILE A 86 6.10 -9.94 2.26
CA ILE A 86 7.12 -9.34 1.40
C ILE A 86 6.57 -8.04 0.80
N PHE A 87 7.41 -7.01 0.73
CA PHE A 87 6.99 -5.68 0.32
C PHE A 87 8.11 -4.89 -0.38
N LEU A 88 7.73 -3.89 -1.16
CA LEU A 88 8.63 -2.83 -1.59
C LEU A 88 8.77 -1.81 -0.46
N ASN A 89 10.02 -1.45 -0.15
CA ASN A 89 10.36 -0.49 0.88
C ASN A 89 10.55 0.90 0.27
N PRO A 90 9.62 1.84 0.47
CA PRO A 90 9.77 3.22 0.00
C PRO A 90 10.91 3.93 0.73
N LYS A 91 11.68 4.72 0.01
CA LYS A 91 12.59 5.68 0.62
C LYS A 91 11.76 6.74 1.35
N ALA A 92 12.05 6.96 2.62
CA ALA A 92 11.40 8.01 3.38
C ALA A 92 11.70 9.37 2.71
N SER A 93 10.68 10.03 2.17
CA SER A 93 10.74 11.38 1.64
C SER A 93 9.90 12.32 2.51
N ASN A 94 10.19 13.62 2.46
CA ASN A 94 9.39 14.60 3.19
C ASN A 94 7.93 14.57 2.74
N GLU A 95 7.67 14.40 1.44
CA GLU A 95 6.31 14.35 0.90
C GLU A 95 5.54 13.18 1.48
N LEU A 96 6.13 11.98 1.50
CA LEU A 96 5.50 10.78 2.05
C LEU A 96 5.21 10.91 3.54
N LEU A 97 6.16 11.44 4.31
CA LEU A 97 5.99 11.67 5.76
C LEU A 97 4.93 12.74 6.04
N VAL A 98 4.94 13.85 5.29
CA VAL A 98 3.97 14.94 5.43
C VAL A 98 2.54 14.45 5.11
N ILE A 99 2.36 13.68 4.05
CA ILE A 99 1.03 13.11 3.71
C ILE A 99 0.54 12.21 4.83
N GLN A 100 1.38 11.33 5.37
CA GLN A 100 1.01 10.46 6.47
C GLN A 100 0.62 11.25 7.73
N GLN A 101 1.39 12.29 8.10
CA GLN A 101 1.09 13.16 9.25
C GLN A 101 -0.20 13.95 9.04
N LYS A 102 -0.44 14.49 7.84
CA LYS A 102 -1.69 15.18 7.49
C LYS A 102 -2.90 14.25 7.64
N VAL A 103 -2.82 13.01 7.15
CA VAL A 103 -3.88 12.02 7.30
C VAL A 103 -4.11 11.69 8.77
N SER A 104 -3.06 11.44 9.54
CA SER A 104 -3.18 11.17 10.97
C SER A 104 -3.84 12.33 11.73
N SER A 105 -3.51 13.57 11.37
CA SER A 105 -4.10 14.77 11.96
C SER A 105 -5.56 14.97 11.54
N LEU A 106 -5.87 14.69 10.27
CA LEU A 106 -7.22 14.81 9.70
C LEU A 106 -8.22 13.86 10.37
N PHE A 107 -7.75 12.71 10.82
CA PHE A 107 -8.56 11.66 11.43
C PHE A 107 -8.24 11.41 12.91
N LYS A 108 -7.66 12.39 13.60
CA LYS A 108 -7.25 12.29 15.01
C LYS A 108 -8.39 12.01 16.00
N ASP A 109 -9.63 12.25 15.59
CA ASP A 109 -10.87 11.99 16.34
C ASP A 109 -11.32 10.51 16.25
N PHE A 110 -10.63 9.69 15.47
CA PHE A 110 -10.85 8.25 15.39
C PHE A 110 -9.64 7.50 15.91
N GLU A 111 -9.88 6.36 16.55
CA GLU A 111 -8.82 5.48 17.05
C GLU A 111 -8.09 4.82 15.88
N ALA A 112 -6.85 5.22 15.67
CA ALA A 112 -6.00 4.69 14.62
C ALA A 112 -5.40 3.34 15.02
N GLY A 113 -5.38 2.40 14.07
CA GLY A 113 -4.73 1.10 14.24
C GLY A 113 -3.20 1.15 14.14
N THR A 114 -2.65 2.27 13.65
CA THR A 114 -1.20 2.47 13.50
C THR A 114 -0.81 3.83 14.08
N SER A 115 0.17 3.84 14.98
CA SER A 115 0.74 5.09 15.50
C SER A 115 1.66 5.71 14.46
N PRO A 116 1.61 7.05 14.22
CA PRO A 116 2.57 7.72 13.35
C PRO A 116 4.04 7.49 13.73
N LEU A 117 4.32 7.27 15.01
CA LEU A 117 5.68 7.03 15.53
C LEU A 117 6.22 5.64 15.17
N THR A 118 5.35 4.67 14.91
CA THR A 118 5.71 3.29 14.58
C THR A 118 5.36 2.92 13.14
N TRP A 119 4.93 3.89 12.35
CA TRP A 119 4.56 3.66 10.96
C TRP A 119 5.77 3.31 10.10
N ILE A 120 5.72 2.16 9.48
CA ILE A 120 6.71 1.69 8.51
C ILE A 120 6.04 1.71 7.14
N PRO A 121 6.40 2.66 6.24
CA PRO A 121 5.82 2.70 4.89
C PRO A 121 6.24 1.45 4.11
N HIS A 122 5.28 0.81 3.47
CA HIS A 122 5.54 -0.34 2.62
C HIS A 122 4.43 -0.54 1.59
N CYS A 123 4.81 -1.03 0.41
CA CYS A 123 3.86 -1.52 -0.59
C CYS A 123 3.93 -3.04 -0.59
N THR A 124 2.92 -3.68 -0.03
CA THR A 124 2.88 -5.14 0.11
C THR A 124 2.81 -5.82 -1.26
N LEU A 125 3.66 -6.82 -1.46
CA LEU A 125 3.69 -7.66 -2.67
C LEU A 125 3.13 -9.06 -2.41
N GLY A 126 3.21 -9.56 -1.19
CA GLY A 126 2.68 -10.86 -0.80
C GLY A 126 2.55 -11.00 0.69
N MET A 127 1.51 -11.72 1.13
CA MET A 127 1.27 -12.09 2.52
C MET A 127 1.13 -13.60 2.65
N TYR A 128 1.32 -14.10 3.87
CA TYR A 128 1.22 -15.52 4.17
C TYR A 128 2.19 -16.39 3.37
N ILE A 129 3.37 -15.83 3.03
CA ILE A 129 4.41 -16.53 2.29
C ILE A 129 5.12 -17.51 3.22
N GLN A 130 5.18 -18.77 2.82
CA GLN A 130 5.87 -19.80 3.57
C GLN A 130 7.39 -19.56 3.53
N LYS A 131 8.11 -19.99 4.57
CA LYS A 131 9.55 -19.75 4.70
C LYS A 131 10.35 -20.32 3.52
N GLU A 132 9.96 -21.46 3.01
CA GLU A 132 10.55 -22.14 1.85
C GLU A 132 10.35 -21.39 0.54
N ASP A 133 9.30 -20.58 0.43
CA ASP A 133 8.96 -19.84 -0.78
C ASP A 133 9.58 -18.42 -0.84
N ILE A 134 10.18 -17.94 0.26
CA ILE A 134 10.73 -16.56 0.34
C ILE A 134 11.73 -16.27 -0.76
N THR A 135 12.67 -17.21 -1.01
CA THR A 135 13.70 -17.02 -2.04
C THR A 135 13.05 -16.89 -3.42
N GLN A 136 12.14 -17.80 -3.76
CA GLN A 136 11.43 -17.78 -5.04
C GLN A 136 10.60 -16.51 -5.19
N ALA A 137 9.92 -16.05 -4.12
CA ALA A 137 9.16 -14.81 -4.12
C ALA A 137 10.06 -13.59 -4.41
N ILE A 138 11.23 -13.51 -3.79
CA ILE A 138 12.20 -12.42 -4.03
C ILE A 138 12.75 -12.46 -5.45
N ASP A 139 13.03 -13.64 -6.00
CA ASP A 139 13.54 -13.80 -7.37
C ASP A 139 12.50 -13.32 -8.40
N ILE A 140 11.21 -13.63 -8.20
CA ILE A 140 10.11 -13.10 -9.03
C ILE A 140 10.09 -11.57 -9.01
N ILE A 141 10.25 -10.95 -7.82
CA ILE A 141 10.29 -9.49 -7.74
C ILE A 141 11.45 -8.92 -8.55
N LYS A 142 12.64 -9.51 -8.44
CA LYS A 142 13.85 -9.05 -9.16
C LYS A 142 13.76 -9.21 -10.68
N GLU A 143 12.95 -10.16 -11.16
CA GLU A 143 12.66 -10.29 -12.59
C GLU A 143 11.83 -9.13 -13.12
N GLU A 144 10.85 -8.62 -12.34
CA GLU A 144 9.92 -7.58 -12.75
C GLU A 144 10.41 -6.18 -12.39
N ILE A 145 11.08 -6.03 -11.25
CA ILE A 145 11.51 -4.74 -10.72
C ILE A 145 13.01 -4.76 -10.43
N VAL A 146 13.77 -3.99 -11.21
CA VAL A 146 15.19 -3.76 -10.97
C VAL A 146 15.35 -2.54 -10.07
N ILE A 147 15.96 -2.72 -8.90
CA ILE A 147 16.23 -1.65 -7.94
C ILE A 147 17.76 -1.57 -7.75
N THR A 148 18.39 -0.55 -8.33
CA THR A 148 19.81 -0.24 -8.16
C THR A 148 20.00 1.25 -7.90
N GLU A 149 21.18 1.67 -7.44
CA GLU A 149 21.50 3.09 -7.29
C GLU A 149 21.47 3.81 -8.64
N GLU A 150 21.90 3.14 -9.72
CA GLU A 150 21.96 3.71 -11.08
C GLU A 150 20.58 3.71 -11.75
N LYS A 151 19.70 2.76 -11.38
CA LYS A 151 18.36 2.63 -11.93
C LYS A 151 17.33 2.44 -10.79
N PRO A 152 16.99 3.52 -10.08
CA PRO A 152 15.98 3.45 -9.03
C PRO A 152 14.58 3.22 -9.63
N PHE A 153 13.77 2.41 -8.93
CA PHE A 153 12.37 2.24 -9.26
C PHE A 153 11.52 3.30 -8.58
N TYR A 154 10.66 3.95 -9.33
CA TYR A 154 9.74 4.98 -8.83
C TYR A 154 8.30 4.56 -9.01
N ILE A 155 7.48 4.92 -8.03
CA ILE A 155 6.02 4.78 -8.05
C ILE A 155 5.42 6.19 -8.06
N GLN A 156 4.50 6.45 -9.00
CA GLN A 156 3.77 7.72 -9.07
C GLN A 156 2.46 7.58 -8.28
N THR A 157 2.29 8.38 -7.23
CA THR A 157 1.00 8.47 -6.53
C THR A 157 0.00 9.25 -7.36
N THR A 158 -1.26 8.81 -7.40
CA THR A 158 -2.34 9.50 -8.12
C THR A 158 -3.51 9.89 -7.26
N SER A 159 -3.74 9.15 -6.18
CA SER A 159 -4.90 9.35 -5.32
C SER A 159 -4.63 8.94 -3.88
N ILE A 160 -5.45 9.50 -3.01
CA ILE A 160 -5.69 8.92 -1.69
C ILE A 160 -6.96 8.09 -1.77
N SER A 161 -6.95 6.89 -1.19
CA SER A 161 -8.09 5.99 -1.29
C SER A 161 -8.60 5.59 0.07
N PHE A 162 -9.92 5.41 0.13
CA PHE A 162 -10.63 4.92 1.31
C PHE A 162 -11.11 3.50 1.04
N VAL A 163 -10.67 2.56 1.84
CA VAL A 163 -10.87 1.13 1.62
C VAL A 163 -11.57 0.52 2.82
N LYS A 164 -12.61 -0.27 2.57
CA LYS A 164 -13.25 -1.12 3.57
C LYS A 164 -12.95 -2.57 3.26
N PHE A 165 -12.54 -3.33 4.26
CA PHE A 165 -12.07 -4.70 4.04
C PHE A 165 -12.39 -5.63 5.22
N GLU A 166 -12.32 -6.94 4.98
CA GLU A 166 -12.28 -7.99 5.99
C GLU A 166 -10.83 -8.45 6.16
N ARG A 167 -10.46 -8.89 7.36
CA ARG A 167 -9.07 -9.27 7.65
C ARG A 167 -8.78 -10.74 7.40
N ASP A 168 -9.72 -11.63 7.69
CA ASP A 168 -9.49 -13.07 7.62
C ASP A 168 -10.74 -13.78 7.09
N PRO A 169 -10.73 -14.23 5.82
CA PRO A 169 -9.71 -13.93 4.80
C PRO A 169 -9.70 -12.45 4.41
N LEU A 170 -8.56 -11.95 3.92
CA LEU A 170 -8.49 -10.59 3.41
C LEU A 170 -9.39 -10.46 2.18
N LYS A 171 -10.39 -9.58 2.27
CA LYS A 171 -11.37 -9.33 1.22
C LYS A 171 -11.75 -7.85 1.18
N ILE A 172 -11.72 -7.26 0.01
CA ILE A 172 -12.11 -5.87 -0.21
C ILE A 172 -13.62 -5.78 -0.41
N ASP A 173 -14.30 -5.09 0.48
CA ASP A 173 -15.72 -4.75 0.32
C ASP A 173 -15.87 -3.67 -0.76
N TRP A 174 -15.23 -2.53 -0.55
CA TRP A 174 -15.16 -1.46 -1.54
C TRP A 174 -13.85 -0.65 -1.44
N TRP A 175 -13.51 0.01 -2.55
CA TRP A 175 -12.33 0.86 -2.72
C TRP A 175 -12.74 2.15 -3.43
N LEU A 176 -12.56 3.31 -2.78
CA LEU A 176 -12.93 4.62 -3.31
C LEU A 176 -11.68 5.49 -3.48
N ASP A 177 -11.42 5.93 -4.70
CA ASP A 177 -10.27 6.78 -5.03
C ASP A 177 -10.67 8.25 -5.07
N TYR A 178 -9.87 9.10 -4.43
CA TYR A 178 -9.95 10.56 -4.45
C TYR A 178 -8.69 11.09 -5.14
N GLN A 179 -8.83 11.50 -6.40
CA GLN A 179 -7.70 11.90 -7.23
C GLN A 179 -7.03 13.17 -6.72
N PHE A 180 -5.70 13.17 -6.64
CA PHE A 180 -4.93 14.37 -6.36
C PHE A 180 -5.04 15.36 -7.52
N LYS A 181 -4.90 16.65 -7.23
CA LYS A 181 -4.68 17.64 -8.28
C LYS A 181 -3.37 17.34 -9.01
N GLY A 182 -3.42 17.33 -10.33
CA GLY A 182 -2.25 17.17 -11.20
C GLY A 182 -1.22 18.28 -11.01
#